data_2e7a4c21c5c1ec1d04d987cc229e9ef6
#
_entry.id   2e7a4c21c5c1ec1d04d987cc229e9ef6
#
_cell.length_a   1.000
_cell.length_b   1.000
_cell.length_c   1.000
_cell.angle_alpha   90.00
_cell.angle_beta   90.00
_cell.angle_gamma   90.00
#
_symmetry.space_group_name_H-M   'P 1'
#
loop_
_entity.id
_entity.type
_entity.pdbx_description
1 polymer ?
#
loop_
_entity_poly.entity_id
_entity_poly.type
_entity_poly.pdbx_seq_one_letter_code
_entity_poly.pdbx_strand_id
1 'polypeptide(L)'
;MAKRREAEEPKSLTAAQEQAILLLASGETVTATADAVGVSRQTISEWANRDPDFIAALNRIRQETLDAGADRLRNMVGAALDAVEAGMNSEELSAKDRASLGMALLKQVGLSERAGSTGNTDAASIRNSQVLSDMLNSF
;
A
#
# COMPACT_ATOMS: atom_id res chain seq x y z
N MET A 1 -13.98 31.69 -29.09
CA MET A 1 -13.97 30.24 -29.42
C MET A 1 -12.83 29.60 -28.65
N ALA A 2 -13.14 28.84 -27.63
CA ALA A 2 -12.11 28.13 -26.85
C ALA A 2 -11.62 26.92 -27.69
N LYS A 3 -10.35 26.96 -28.05
CA LYS A 3 -9.66 25.88 -28.75
C LYS A 3 -9.64 24.67 -27.78
N ARG A 4 -10.48 23.65 -28.02
CA ARG A 4 -10.39 22.36 -27.35
C ARG A 4 -8.94 21.88 -27.52
N ARG A 5 -8.23 21.74 -26.41
CA ARG A 5 -6.98 20.98 -26.39
C ARG A 5 -7.39 19.54 -26.72
N GLU A 6 -7.09 19.10 -27.91
CA GLU A 6 -7.12 17.69 -28.26
C GLU A 6 -6.28 16.98 -27.19
N ALA A 7 -6.86 15.96 -26.56
CA ALA A 7 -6.12 15.08 -25.67
C ALA A 7 -5.02 14.46 -26.52
N GLU A 8 -3.78 14.84 -26.28
CA GLU A 8 -2.59 14.25 -26.90
C GLU A 8 -2.65 12.75 -26.60
N GLU A 9 -2.75 11.92 -27.64
CA GLU A 9 -2.71 10.47 -27.47
C GLU A 9 -1.39 10.10 -26.75
N PRO A 10 -1.45 9.15 -25.78
CA PRO A 10 -0.24 8.77 -25.05
C PRO A 10 0.83 8.29 -26.03
N LYS A 11 1.98 8.97 -26.05
CA LYS A 11 3.12 8.56 -26.85
C LYS A 11 3.57 7.19 -26.38
N SER A 12 3.72 6.25 -27.30
CA SER A 12 4.31 4.96 -26.98
C SER A 12 5.75 5.18 -26.46
N LEU A 13 6.04 4.64 -25.28
CA LEU A 13 7.38 4.66 -24.71
C LEU A 13 8.36 3.91 -25.62
N THR A 14 9.59 4.38 -25.70
CA THR A 14 10.66 3.66 -26.39
C THR A 14 11.14 2.48 -25.55
N ALA A 15 11.72 1.46 -26.17
CA ALA A 15 12.31 0.33 -25.46
C ALA A 15 13.34 0.75 -24.39
N ALA A 16 14.12 1.79 -24.67
CA ALA A 16 15.05 2.38 -23.72
C ALA A 16 14.34 3.01 -22.50
N GLN A 17 13.22 3.69 -22.73
CA GLN A 17 12.41 4.25 -21.65
C GLN A 17 11.75 3.16 -20.81
N GLU A 18 11.21 2.12 -21.43
CA GLU A 18 10.60 0.98 -20.71
C GLU A 18 11.63 0.27 -19.82
N GLN A 19 12.83 0.02 -20.34
CA GLN A 19 13.92 -0.57 -19.57
C GLN A 19 14.35 0.33 -18.40
N ALA A 20 14.46 1.63 -18.64
CA ALA A 20 14.78 2.60 -17.58
C ALA A 20 13.72 2.64 -16.47
N ILE A 21 12.44 2.56 -16.84
CA ILE A 21 11.32 2.51 -15.88
C ILE A 21 11.45 1.29 -14.96
N LEU A 22 11.71 0.11 -15.52
CA LEU A 22 11.87 -1.12 -14.73
C LEU A 22 13.03 -1.02 -13.75
N LEU A 23 14.18 -0.51 -14.18
CA LEU A 23 15.35 -0.33 -13.33
C LEU A 23 15.11 0.69 -12.21
N LEU A 24 14.53 1.84 -12.54
CA LEU A 24 14.18 2.86 -11.53
C LEU A 24 13.10 2.38 -10.56
N ALA A 25 12.14 1.59 -11.02
CA ALA A 25 11.11 1.01 -10.16
C ALA A 25 11.66 -0.05 -9.21
N SER A 26 12.71 -0.78 -9.61
CA SER A 26 13.40 -1.74 -8.73
C SER A 26 14.36 -1.09 -7.72
N GLY A 27 14.51 0.24 -7.77
CA GLY A 27 15.34 0.99 -6.83
C GLY A 27 16.76 1.29 -7.32
N GLU A 28 17.06 1.02 -8.59
CA GLU A 28 18.34 1.39 -9.18
C GLU A 28 18.54 2.91 -9.22
N THR A 29 19.79 3.34 -9.11
CA THR A 29 20.12 4.75 -9.19
C THR A 29 20.01 5.28 -10.62
N VAL A 30 19.79 6.58 -10.77
CA VAL A 30 19.75 7.24 -12.10
C VAL A 30 21.04 6.97 -12.90
N THR A 31 22.20 6.93 -12.24
CA THR A 31 23.48 6.65 -12.88
C THR A 31 23.56 5.21 -13.36
N ALA A 32 23.25 4.24 -12.50
CA ALA A 32 23.25 2.82 -12.88
C ALA A 32 22.24 2.53 -14.00
N THR A 33 21.06 3.15 -13.93
CA THR A 33 20.05 3.06 -14.99
C THR A 33 20.56 3.62 -16.32
N ALA A 34 21.19 4.78 -16.30
CA ALA A 34 21.75 5.42 -17.50
C ALA A 34 22.81 4.53 -18.17
N ASP A 35 23.72 3.97 -17.37
CA ASP A 35 24.77 3.06 -17.85
C ASP A 35 24.17 1.77 -18.43
N ALA A 36 23.17 1.20 -17.78
CA ALA A 36 22.52 -0.04 -18.22
C ALA A 36 21.71 0.13 -19.52
N VAL A 37 21.08 1.29 -19.69
CA VAL A 37 20.25 1.61 -20.87
C VAL A 37 21.07 2.20 -22.02
N GLY A 38 22.29 2.67 -21.73
CA GLY A 38 23.19 3.25 -22.73
C GLY A 38 22.83 4.69 -23.11
N VAL A 39 22.29 5.47 -22.16
CA VAL A 39 21.96 6.89 -22.36
C VAL A 39 22.66 7.75 -21.30
N SER A 40 22.61 9.08 -21.45
CA SER A 40 23.18 9.96 -20.45
C SER A 40 22.33 10.00 -19.17
N ARG A 41 22.97 10.23 -18.02
CA ARG A 41 22.28 10.49 -16.75
C ARG A 41 21.29 11.66 -16.87
N GLN A 42 21.63 12.68 -17.65
CA GLN A 42 20.77 13.82 -17.91
C GLN A 42 19.48 13.39 -18.63
N THR A 43 19.60 12.51 -19.63
CA THR A 43 18.45 11.96 -20.37
C THR A 43 17.47 11.24 -19.43
N ILE A 44 17.97 10.36 -18.54
CA ILE A 44 17.12 9.69 -17.54
C ILE A 44 16.44 10.71 -16.62
N SER A 45 17.18 11.73 -16.16
CA SER A 45 16.64 12.79 -15.33
C SER A 45 15.56 13.61 -16.03
N GLU A 46 15.73 13.90 -17.32
CA GLU A 46 14.73 14.60 -18.13
C GLU A 46 13.46 13.77 -18.30
N TRP A 47 13.59 12.48 -18.60
CA TRP A 47 12.42 11.57 -18.66
C TRP A 47 11.67 11.52 -17.33
N ALA A 48 12.39 11.34 -16.23
CA ALA A 48 11.80 11.22 -14.90
C ALA A 48 11.16 12.51 -14.36
N ASN A 49 11.50 13.69 -14.90
CA ASN A 49 11.00 14.97 -14.39
C ASN A 49 10.15 15.75 -15.40
N ARG A 50 10.20 15.45 -16.68
CA ARG A 50 9.58 16.27 -17.72
C ARG A 50 8.71 15.48 -18.71
N ASP A 51 8.87 14.17 -18.82
CA ASP A 51 8.09 13.33 -19.72
C ASP A 51 6.88 12.75 -18.96
N PRO A 52 5.65 13.23 -19.24
CA PRO A 52 4.47 12.80 -18.49
C PRO A 52 4.17 11.31 -18.67
N ASP A 53 4.41 10.73 -19.86
CA ASP A 53 4.15 9.32 -20.13
C ASP A 53 5.13 8.43 -19.38
N PHE A 54 6.41 8.83 -19.32
CA PHE A 54 7.43 8.15 -18.54
C PHE A 54 7.12 8.22 -17.04
N ILE A 55 6.77 9.38 -16.53
CA ILE A 55 6.42 9.59 -15.10
C ILE A 55 5.21 8.73 -14.73
N ALA A 56 4.16 8.74 -15.54
CA ALA A 56 2.96 7.95 -15.29
C ALA A 56 3.25 6.44 -15.27
N ALA A 57 4.04 5.95 -16.24
CA ALA A 57 4.43 4.55 -16.31
C ALA A 57 5.31 4.12 -15.12
N LEU A 58 6.29 4.95 -14.73
CA LEU A 58 7.13 4.70 -13.56
C LEU A 58 6.32 4.64 -12.27
N ASN A 59 5.39 5.57 -12.07
CA ASN A 59 4.52 5.59 -10.89
C ASN A 59 3.60 4.37 -10.86
N ARG A 60 3.06 3.95 -12.00
CA ARG A 60 2.24 2.75 -12.10
C ARG A 60 3.01 1.50 -11.66
N ILE A 61 4.21 1.27 -12.18
CA ILE A 61 5.03 0.11 -11.81
C ILE A 61 5.40 0.14 -10.33
N ARG A 62 5.73 1.31 -9.78
CA ARG A 62 5.99 1.47 -8.34
C ARG A 62 4.77 1.12 -7.50
N GLN A 63 3.58 1.55 -7.91
CA GLN A 63 2.34 1.24 -7.21
C GLN A 63 2.03 -0.26 -7.27
N GLU A 64 2.14 -0.88 -8.44
CA GLU A 64 1.97 -2.33 -8.61
C GLU A 64 2.92 -3.13 -7.71
N THR A 65 4.17 -2.68 -7.57
CA THR A 65 5.16 -3.31 -6.67
C THR A 65 4.77 -3.16 -5.21
N LEU A 66 4.29 -1.99 -4.81
CA LEU A 66 3.81 -1.74 -3.43
C LEU A 66 2.58 -2.58 -3.11
N ASP A 67 1.62 -2.68 -4.04
CA ASP A 67 0.41 -3.47 -3.88
C ASP A 67 0.72 -4.96 -3.77
N ALA A 68 1.61 -5.48 -4.61
CA ALA A 68 2.09 -6.86 -4.52
C ALA A 68 2.82 -7.14 -3.19
N GLY A 69 3.60 -6.19 -2.69
CA GLY A 69 4.24 -6.26 -1.37
C GLY A 69 3.21 -6.29 -0.24
N ALA A 70 2.19 -5.43 -0.32
CA ALA A 70 1.11 -5.39 0.65
C ALA A 70 0.30 -6.69 0.67
N ASP A 71 0.02 -7.27 -0.50
CA ASP A 71 -0.68 -8.56 -0.61
C ASP A 71 0.16 -9.70 -0.01
N ARG A 72 1.47 -9.68 -0.27
CA ARG A 72 2.38 -10.65 0.34
C ARG A 72 2.39 -10.54 1.87
N LEU A 73 2.41 -9.32 2.42
CA LEU A 73 2.32 -9.10 3.86
C LEU A 73 0.97 -9.58 4.43
N ARG A 74 -0.15 -9.31 3.76
CA ARG A 74 -1.47 -9.81 4.17
C ARG A 74 -1.50 -11.33 4.22
N ASN A 75 -0.93 -11.99 3.23
CA ASN A 75 -0.84 -13.46 3.21
C ASN A 75 0.03 -14.01 4.35
N MET A 76 1.10 -13.29 4.73
CA MET A 76 1.95 -13.68 5.86
C MET A 76 1.26 -13.49 7.22
N VAL A 77 0.32 -12.56 7.34
CA VAL A 77 -0.45 -12.34 8.58
C VAL A 77 -1.24 -13.61 8.96
N GLY A 78 -1.87 -14.27 8.00
CA GLY A 78 -2.57 -15.55 8.25
C GLY A 78 -1.64 -16.60 8.86
N ALA A 79 -0.51 -16.86 8.20
CA ALA A 79 0.47 -17.83 8.69
C ALA A 79 1.06 -17.45 10.07
N ALA A 80 1.25 -16.16 10.32
CA ALA A 80 1.70 -15.69 11.65
C ALA A 80 0.66 -15.92 12.73
N LEU A 81 -0.62 -15.70 12.43
CA LEU A 81 -1.73 -15.98 13.35
C LEU A 81 -1.85 -17.47 13.64
N ASP A 82 -1.76 -18.32 12.63
CA ASP A 82 -1.77 -19.78 12.78
C ASP A 82 -0.62 -20.26 13.67
N ALA A 83 0.58 -19.69 13.51
CA ALA A 83 1.74 -19.99 14.35
C ALA A 83 1.55 -19.55 15.81
N VAL A 84 0.95 -18.37 16.03
CA VAL A 84 0.60 -17.89 17.38
C VAL A 84 -0.46 -18.79 18.02
N GLU A 85 -1.50 -19.16 17.27
CA GLU A 85 -2.56 -20.06 17.74
C GLU A 85 -1.99 -21.45 18.13
N ALA A 86 -1.13 -22.01 17.27
CA ALA A 86 -0.44 -23.25 17.57
C ALA A 86 0.42 -23.15 18.82
N GLY A 87 1.14 -22.04 19.02
CA GLY A 87 1.90 -21.77 20.23
C GLY A 87 1.04 -21.66 21.49
N MET A 88 -0.12 -21.00 21.40
CA MET A 88 -1.06 -20.89 22.53
C MET A 88 -1.66 -22.24 22.93
N ASN A 89 -1.80 -23.17 21.99
CA ASN A 89 -2.34 -24.52 22.23
C ASN A 89 -1.24 -25.55 22.51
N SER A 90 0.04 -25.18 22.45
CA SER A 90 1.16 -26.10 22.67
C SER A 90 1.28 -26.48 24.15
N GLU A 91 1.44 -27.77 24.39
CA GLU A 91 1.73 -28.30 25.74
C GLU A 91 3.21 -28.12 26.14
N GLU A 92 4.08 -27.81 25.18
CA GLU A 92 5.51 -27.56 25.40
C GLU A 92 5.78 -26.20 26.08
N LEU A 93 4.86 -25.25 25.92
CA LEU A 93 4.94 -23.94 26.57
C LEU A 93 4.31 -23.95 27.96
N SER A 94 4.96 -23.26 28.92
CA SER A 94 4.38 -23.07 30.24
C SER A 94 3.05 -22.29 30.16
N ALA A 95 2.16 -22.47 31.12
CA ALA A 95 0.90 -21.74 31.22
C ALA A 95 1.14 -20.21 31.23
N LYS A 96 2.23 -19.76 31.84
CA LYS A 96 2.65 -18.35 31.87
C LYS A 96 3.04 -17.83 30.47
N ASP A 97 3.79 -18.61 29.70
CA ASP A 97 4.24 -18.21 28.37
C ASP A 97 3.07 -18.18 27.39
N ARG A 98 2.15 -19.15 27.47
CA ARG A 98 0.91 -19.15 26.69
C ARG A 98 0.04 -17.93 26.99
N ALA A 99 -0.12 -17.59 28.28
CA ALA A 99 -0.85 -16.40 28.68
C ALA A 99 -0.19 -15.10 28.19
N SER A 100 1.16 -15.04 28.26
CA SER A 100 1.94 -13.89 27.74
C SER A 100 1.76 -13.73 26.24
N LEU A 101 1.77 -14.81 25.47
CA LEU A 101 1.56 -14.81 24.02
C LEU A 101 0.16 -14.32 23.67
N GLY A 102 -0.87 -14.80 24.37
CA GLY A 102 -2.24 -14.34 24.21
C GLY A 102 -2.42 -12.85 24.52
N MET A 103 -1.82 -12.37 25.61
CA MET A 103 -1.86 -10.95 25.99
C MET A 103 -1.13 -10.07 24.97
N ALA A 104 -0.01 -10.52 24.42
CA ALA A 104 0.71 -9.81 23.37
C ALA A 104 -0.15 -9.67 22.09
N LEU A 105 -0.84 -10.73 21.70
CA LEU A 105 -1.76 -10.72 20.56
C LEU A 105 -2.93 -9.74 20.79
N LEU A 106 -3.58 -9.79 21.94
CA LEU A 106 -4.68 -8.89 22.31
C LEU A 106 -4.24 -7.43 22.29
N LYS A 107 -3.03 -7.14 22.74
CA LYS A 107 -2.45 -5.79 22.72
C LYS A 107 -2.20 -5.29 21.28
N GLN A 108 -1.70 -6.15 20.39
CA GLN A 108 -1.48 -5.81 18.98
C GLN A 108 -2.77 -5.52 18.22
N VAL A 109 -3.83 -6.28 18.51
CA VAL A 109 -5.14 -6.07 17.87
C VAL A 109 -5.89 -4.87 18.47
N GLY A 110 -5.37 -4.26 19.56
CA GLY A 110 -5.97 -3.09 20.22
C GLY A 110 -7.29 -3.41 20.93
N LEU A 111 -7.59 -4.69 21.17
CA LEU A 111 -8.80 -5.11 21.86
C LEU A 111 -8.80 -4.72 23.35
N SER A 112 -7.62 -4.43 23.94
CA SER A 112 -7.51 -4.00 25.34
C SER A 112 -7.89 -2.52 25.55
N GLU A 113 -7.85 -1.70 24.51
CA GLU A 113 -8.11 -0.24 24.61
C GLU A 113 -9.30 0.23 23.76
N ARG A 114 -9.83 -0.61 22.87
CA ARG A 114 -10.92 -0.26 21.95
C ARG A 114 -12.14 -1.18 22.10
N ALA A 115 -12.52 -1.51 23.30
CA ALA A 115 -13.80 -2.17 23.55
C ALA A 115 -15.04 -1.32 23.12
N GLY A 116 -14.83 -0.19 22.45
CA GLY A 116 -15.87 0.71 22.00
C GLY A 116 -15.80 1.16 20.54
N SER A 117 -14.82 0.71 19.76
CA SER A 117 -14.70 1.13 18.34
C SER A 117 -14.56 -0.08 17.42
N THR A 118 -15.53 -0.97 17.44
CA THR A 118 -15.84 -1.75 16.24
C THR A 118 -16.37 -0.76 15.23
N GLY A 119 -15.59 -0.50 14.16
CA GLY A 119 -16.10 0.29 13.04
C GLY A 119 -17.43 -0.29 12.64
N ASN A 120 -18.49 0.49 12.79
CA ASN A 120 -19.83 0.04 12.57
C ASN A 120 -20.00 -0.32 11.10
N THR A 121 -20.01 -1.59 10.77
CA THR A 121 -20.17 -2.11 9.40
C THR A 121 -21.63 -2.27 9.01
N ASP A 122 -22.56 -2.04 9.94
CA ASP A 122 -23.99 -2.08 9.67
C ASP A 122 -24.51 -0.72 9.22
N ALA A 123 -24.98 -0.65 7.97
CA ALA A 123 -25.49 0.55 7.34
C ALA A 123 -26.69 1.17 8.07
N ALA A 124 -27.48 0.37 8.81
CA ALA A 124 -28.60 0.86 9.61
C ALA A 124 -28.12 1.62 10.85
N SER A 125 -27.11 1.08 11.52
CA SER A 125 -26.45 1.71 12.67
C SER A 125 -25.73 3.00 12.32
N ILE A 126 -25.08 3.05 11.15
CA ILE A 126 -24.44 4.28 10.65
C ILE A 126 -25.48 5.38 10.39
N ARG A 127 -26.59 5.03 9.74
CA ARG A 127 -27.70 5.98 9.48
C ARG A 127 -28.31 6.50 10.77
N ASN A 128 -28.52 5.65 11.77
CA ASN A 128 -29.07 6.07 13.05
C ASN A 128 -28.13 7.02 13.80
N SER A 129 -26.83 6.77 13.73
CA SER A 129 -25.81 7.67 14.32
C SER A 129 -25.79 9.03 13.65
N GLN A 130 -25.94 9.08 12.32
CA GLN A 130 -26.02 10.32 11.56
C GLN A 130 -27.28 11.12 11.91
N VAL A 131 -28.44 10.48 11.97
CA VAL A 131 -29.71 11.13 12.35
C VAL A 131 -29.62 11.74 13.74
N LEU A 132 -29.05 11.00 14.72
CA LEU A 132 -28.85 11.52 16.08
C LEU A 132 -27.87 12.72 16.11
N SER A 133 -26.81 12.66 15.34
CA SER A 133 -25.85 13.78 15.22
C SER A 133 -26.53 15.04 14.64
N ASP A 134 -27.32 14.87 13.59
CA ASP A 134 -28.04 15.97 12.94
C ASP A 134 -29.11 16.58 13.87
N MET A 135 -29.79 15.75 14.64
CA MET A 135 -30.76 16.23 15.65
C MET A 135 -30.10 17.03 16.77
N LEU A 136 -28.91 16.60 17.23
CA LEU A 136 -28.15 17.31 18.28
C LEU A 136 -27.55 18.63 17.80
N ASN A 137 -27.25 18.76 16.51
CA ASN A 137 -26.70 19.98 15.92
C ASN A 137 -27.77 20.98 15.47
N SER A 138 -29.05 20.63 15.57
CA SER A 138 -30.19 21.50 15.18
C SER A 138 -30.78 22.31 16.33
N PHE A 139 -30.20 22.22 17.53
CA PHE A 139 -30.51 23.03 18.71
C PHE A 139 -29.39 24.00 19.01
#